data_adc5b53fe61db1f000938b4200e04b65
#
_entry.id   adc5b53fe61db1f000938b4200e04b65
#
_cell.length_a   1.000
_cell.length_b   1.000
_cell.length_c   1.000
_cell.angle_alpha   90.00
_cell.angle_beta   90.00
_cell.angle_gamma   90.00
#
_symmetry.space_group_name_H-M   'P 1'
#
loop_
_entity.id
_entity.type
_entity.pdbx_description
1 polymer ?
#
loop_
_entity_poly.entity_id
_entity_poly.type
_entity_poly.pdbx_seq_one_letter_code
_entity_poly.pdbx_strand_id
1 'polypeptide(L)'
;MCITGYTCGDLFAQQLLLEQAEMALIQILNSTRQLDIISILGMPVVVNSTVINAAVVIQKGKILGVVPKTYLPNYKEFYEQRWFTSALQVSENSVRLCGQIVPMGNNLLFETAETTFGIEICEDLWATVPPSSSLALQGAEIIFNLSADDEGIGKHNYLCSLISQQSARCISGYVFSSSGFGESTTDVVFAGNGLIYENGYLLARSERFCMEEQLIINEIDVECIRA
;
A
#
# COMPACT_ATOMS: atom_id res chain seq x y z
N MET A 1 6.42 0.07 2.06
CA MET A 1 7.40 -0.38 3.12
C MET A 1 7.75 0.74 4.10
N CYS A 2 6.77 1.36 4.76
CA CYS A 2 7.05 2.50 5.67
C CYS A 2 7.74 2.11 6.97
N ILE A 3 7.64 0.84 7.40
CA ILE A 3 8.27 0.37 8.65
C ILE A 3 9.78 0.17 8.48
N THR A 4 10.21 -0.39 7.37
CA THR A 4 11.63 -0.72 7.12
C THR A 4 12.31 0.19 6.12
N GLY A 5 11.56 0.89 5.29
CA GLY A 5 12.01 1.38 4.00
C GLY A 5 11.90 0.31 2.92
N TYR A 6 11.90 0.74 1.66
CA TYR A 6 11.77 -0.15 0.50
C TYR A 6 13.13 -0.67 0.02
N THR A 7 14.16 0.16 0.11
CA THR A 7 15.49 -0.10 -0.48
C THR A 7 16.45 -0.88 0.44
N CYS A 8 15.91 -1.76 1.30
CA CYS A 8 16.70 -2.60 2.20
C CYS A 8 17.49 -3.71 1.49
N GLY A 9 17.15 -4.04 0.24
CA GLY A 9 17.86 -5.06 -0.53
C GLY A 9 17.87 -6.43 0.17
N ASP A 10 19.04 -7.09 0.17
CA ASP A 10 19.20 -8.42 0.77
C ASP A 10 19.00 -8.45 2.31
N LEU A 11 18.85 -7.29 2.96
CA LEU A 11 18.50 -7.25 4.38
C LEU A 11 17.12 -7.84 4.66
N PHE A 12 16.22 -7.89 3.66
CA PHE A 12 14.94 -8.58 3.80
C PHE A 12 15.06 -10.08 4.04
N ALA A 13 16.22 -10.68 3.75
CA ALA A 13 16.52 -12.07 4.12
C ALA A 13 17.02 -12.24 5.57
N GLN A 14 17.26 -11.14 6.30
CA GLN A 14 17.75 -11.19 7.67
C GLN A 14 16.61 -11.25 8.68
N GLN A 15 16.63 -12.27 9.53
CA GLN A 15 15.64 -12.45 10.59
C GLN A 15 15.54 -11.24 11.52
N LEU A 16 16.67 -10.60 11.85
CA LEU A 16 16.69 -9.41 12.70
C LEU A 16 15.84 -8.27 12.13
N LEU A 17 15.92 -8.00 10.81
CA LEU A 17 15.10 -6.95 10.19
C LEU A 17 13.61 -7.27 10.31
N LEU A 18 13.22 -8.51 10.08
CA LEU A 18 11.83 -8.96 10.11
C LEU A 18 11.27 -8.91 11.54
N GLU A 19 12.03 -9.36 12.53
CA GLU A 19 11.66 -9.29 13.94
C GLU A 19 11.53 -7.82 14.42
N GLN A 20 12.46 -6.95 14.02
CA GLN A 20 12.39 -5.53 14.38
C GLN A 20 11.23 -4.81 13.69
N ALA A 21 10.87 -5.19 12.48
CA ALA A 21 9.68 -4.68 11.79
C ALA A 21 8.39 -5.05 12.55
N GLU A 22 8.28 -6.29 13.03
CA GLU A 22 7.14 -6.72 13.85
C GLU A 22 7.11 -5.99 15.21
N MET A 23 8.26 -5.80 15.86
CA MET A 23 8.36 -5.03 17.10
C MET A 23 7.96 -3.56 16.92
N ALA A 24 8.33 -2.94 15.81
CA ALA A 24 7.89 -1.59 15.47
C ALA A 24 6.36 -1.51 15.28
N LEU A 25 5.76 -2.50 14.61
CA LEU A 25 4.31 -2.58 14.51
C LEU A 25 3.63 -2.72 15.87
N ILE A 26 4.19 -3.52 16.80
CA ILE A 26 3.68 -3.63 18.19
C ILE A 26 3.70 -2.25 18.87
N GLN A 27 4.75 -1.47 18.70
CA GLN A 27 4.83 -0.12 19.28
C GLN A 27 3.75 0.80 18.69
N ILE A 28 3.51 0.76 17.37
CA ILE A 28 2.47 1.52 16.70
C ILE A 28 1.09 1.09 17.21
N LEU A 29 0.80 -0.21 17.30
CA LEU A 29 -0.46 -0.73 17.83
C LEU A 29 -0.74 -0.22 19.26
N ASN A 30 0.28 -0.18 20.10
CA ASN A 30 0.16 0.32 21.46
C ASN A 30 -0.09 1.84 21.51
N SER A 31 0.64 2.60 20.68
CA SER A 31 0.54 4.06 20.64
C SER A 31 -0.78 4.53 20.06
N THR A 32 -1.38 3.77 19.13
CA THR A 32 -2.63 4.13 18.45
C THR A 32 -3.87 3.51 19.07
N ARG A 33 -3.74 2.80 20.20
CA ARG A 33 -4.85 2.05 20.83
C ARG A 33 -6.09 2.90 21.13
N GLN A 34 -5.92 4.18 21.43
CA GLN A 34 -7.00 5.10 21.77
C GLN A 34 -7.47 5.94 20.58
N LEU A 35 -6.83 5.79 19.41
CA LEU A 35 -7.16 6.57 18.22
C LEU A 35 -8.21 5.83 17.38
N ASP A 36 -9.27 6.54 17.00
CA ASP A 36 -10.31 6.03 16.12
C ASP A 36 -10.00 6.35 14.65
N ILE A 37 -8.79 5.98 14.24
CA ILE A 37 -8.32 6.11 12.86
C ILE A 37 -7.90 4.75 12.34
N ILE A 38 -8.28 4.43 11.13
CA ILE A 38 -7.74 3.29 10.40
C ILE A 38 -6.42 3.73 9.78
N SER A 39 -5.36 2.97 10.06
CA SER A 39 -4.04 3.20 9.46
C SER A 39 -3.65 2.01 8.59
N ILE A 40 -3.04 2.30 7.44
CA ILE A 40 -2.54 1.29 6.50
C ILE A 40 -1.03 1.45 6.40
N LEU A 41 -0.30 0.41 6.78
CA LEU A 41 1.16 0.43 6.94
C LEU A 41 1.81 -0.61 6.03
N GLY A 42 2.83 -0.22 5.26
CA GLY A 42 3.62 -1.14 4.45
C GLY A 42 4.77 -1.76 5.25
N MET A 43 4.90 -3.09 5.23
CA MET A 43 6.00 -3.81 5.89
C MET A 43 6.23 -5.19 5.28
N PRO A 44 7.43 -5.80 5.49
CA PRO A 44 7.64 -7.22 5.22
C PRO A 44 6.92 -8.05 6.27
N VAL A 45 6.22 -9.10 5.85
CA VAL A 45 5.54 -10.04 6.75
C VAL A 45 5.99 -11.46 6.44
N VAL A 46 6.34 -12.22 7.47
CA VAL A 46 6.71 -13.63 7.33
C VAL A 46 5.45 -14.49 7.32
N VAL A 47 5.32 -15.32 6.30
CA VAL A 47 4.25 -16.32 6.16
C VAL A 47 4.92 -17.69 5.97
N ASN A 48 4.82 -18.54 6.98
CA ASN A 48 5.56 -19.81 7.03
C ASN A 48 7.07 -19.60 6.84
N SER A 49 7.62 -20.01 5.69
CA SER A 49 9.04 -19.89 5.34
C SER A 49 9.33 -18.82 4.30
N THR A 50 8.33 -18.02 3.93
CA THR A 50 8.45 -16.97 2.90
C THR A 50 8.21 -15.59 3.49
N VAL A 51 8.66 -14.56 2.78
CA VAL A 51 8.42 -13.15 3.11
C VAL A 51 7.53 -12.54 2.04
N ILE A 52 6.52 -11.81 2.43
CA ILE A 52 5.66 -11.05 1.52
C ILE A 52 5.84 -9.54 1.74
N ASN A 53 5.73 -8.77 0.67
CA ASN A 53 5.52 -7.32 0.74
C ASN A 53 4.05 -7.08 1.02
N ALA A 54 3.72 -6.50 2.17
CA ALA A 54 2.34 -6.43 2.61
C ALA A 54 1.93 -5.05 3.10
N ALA A 55 0.64 -4.74 2.95
CA ALA A 55 -0.06 -3.69 3.66
C ALA A 55 -0.78 -4.28 4.87
N VAL A 56 -0.55 -3.70 6.04
CA VAL A 56 -1.19 -4.09 7.30
C VAL A 56 -2.19 -3.01 7.71
N VAL A 57 -3.44 -3.39 7.88
CA VAL A 57 -4.53 -2.48 8.27
C VAL A 57 -4.74 -2.58 9.75
N ILE A 58 -4.68 -1.45 10.44
CA ILE A 58 -4.81 -1.41 11.91
C ILE A 58 -5.83 -0.37 12.37
N GLN A 59 -6.48 -0.63 13.49
CA GLN A 59 -7.35 0.31 14.20
C GLN A 59 -7.42 -0.04 15.69
N LYS A 60 -7.34 0.93 16.58
CA LYS A 60 -7.51 0.76 18.04
C LYS A 60 -6.68 -0.38 18.63
N GLY A 61 -5.42 -0.52 18.20
CA GLY A 61 -4.51 -1.56 18.68
C GLY A 61 -4.79 -2.97 18.14
N LYS A 62 -5.66 -3.11 17.15
CA LYS A 62 -5.97 -4.37 16.47
C LYS A 62 -5.48 -4.34 15.03
N ILE A 63 -5.05 -5.48 14.54
CA ILE A 63 -4.81 -5.71 13.12
C ILE A 63 -6.11 -6.21 12.51
N LEU A 64 -6.64 -5.50 11.50
CA LEU A 64 -7.87 -5.86 10.82
C LEU A 64 -7.64 -6.86 9.69
N GLY A 65 -6.47 -6.78 9.03
CA GLY A 65 -6.08 -7.69 7.97
C GLY A 65 -4.73 -7.35 7.38
N VAL A 66 -4.23 -8.27 6.55
CA VAL A 66 -2.95 -8.17 5.84
C VAL A 66 -3.20 -8.39 4.36
N VAL A 67 -2.79 -7.43 3.54
CA VAL A 67 -2.93 -7.49 2.08
C VAL A 67 -1.54 -7.68 1.47
N PRO A 68 -1.24 -8.88 0.93
CA PRO A 68 0.02 -9.13 0.22
C PRO A 68 -0.01 -8.52 -1.18
N LYS A 69 1.15 -8.04 -1.65
CA LYS A 69 1.35 -7.55 -3.01
C LYS A 69 1.15 -8.67 -4.02
N THR A 70 0.39 -8.38 -5.08
CA THR A 70 0.04 -9.35 -6.11
C THR A 70 1.12 -9.45 -7.17
N TYR A 71 1.53 -8.32 -7.75
CA TYR A 71 2.52 -8.28 -8.82
C TYR A 71 3.85 -7.74 -8.31
N LEU A 72 4.90 -8.56 -8.39
CA LEU A 72 6.25 -8.21 -7.97
C LEU A 72 7.06 -7.77 -9.18
N PRO A 73 7.47 -6.50 -9.30
CA PRO A 73 8.31 -6.06 -10.40
C PRO A 73 9.67 -6.76 -10.35
N ASN A 74 10.11 -7.28 -11.49
CA ASN A 74 11.38 -7.99 -11.64
C ASN A 74 12.01 -7.69 -13.00
N TYR A 75 12.14 -6.41 -13.30
CA TYR A 75 12.68 -5.87 -14.55
C TYR A 75 13.39 -4.54 -14.27
N LYS A 76 14.36 -4.18 -15.11
CA LYS A 76 15.19 -2.97 -14.97
C LYS A 76 15.80 -2.86 -13.57
N GLU A 77 15.50 -1.75 -12.87
CA GLU A 77 15.92 -1.44 -11.52
C GLU A 77 15.19 -2.26 -10.43
N PHE A 78 14.12 -2.97 -10.76
CA PHE A 78 13.34 -3.74 -9.82
C PHE A 78 13.67 -5.23 -9.84
N TYR A 79 13.84 -5.83 -8.67
CA TYR A 79 14.11 -7.26 -8.48
C TYR A 79 13.45 -7.80 -7.19
N GLU A 80 12.17 -7.43 -6.97
CA GLU A 80 11.42 -7.81 -5.77
C GLU A 80 11.24 -9.32 -5.61
N GLN A 81 11.20 -10.08 -6.70
CA GLN A 81 11.10 -11.55 -6.64
C GLN A 81 12.30 -12.23 -5.97
N ARG A 82 13.41 -11.49 -5.78
CA ARG A 82 14.55 -11.96 -5.01
C ARG A 82 14.22 -12.10 -3.53
N TRP A 83 13.35 -11.27 -3.01
CA TRP A 83 13.07 -11.17 -1.56
C TRP A 83 11.67 -11.59 -1.17
N PHE A 84 10.70 -11.36 -2.05
CA PHE A 84 9.29 -11.50 -1.72
C PHE A 84 8.59 -12.57 -2.55
N THR A 85 7.58 -13.16 -1.93
CA THR A 85 6.63 -14.09 -2.58
C THR A 85 5.36 -13.32 -2.93
N SER A 86 4.87 -13.52 -4.15
CA SER A 86 3.62 -12.92 -4.64
C SER A 86 2.40 -13.48 -3.90
N ALA A 87 1.37 -12.65 -3.71
CA ALA A 87 0.07 -13.11 -3.22
C ALA A 87 -0.50 -14.30 -4.01
N LEU A 88 -0.19 -14.41 -5.30
CA LEU A 88 -0.65 -15.52 -6.15
C LEU A 88 0.01 -16.87 -5.82
N GLN A 89 1.08 -16.85 -5.04
CA GLN A 89 1.85 -18.04 -4.65
C GLN A 89 1.63 -18.43 -3.18
N VAL A 90 0.95 -17.58 -2.42
CA VAL A 90 0.61 -17.81 -1.01
C VAL A 90 -0.77 -18.45 -0.94
N SER A 91 -0.85 -19.61 -0.31
CA SER A 91 -2.10 -20.37 -0.17
C SER A 91 -2.87 -20.05 1.12
N GLU A 92 -2.18 -19.45 2.07
CA GLU A 92 -2.72 -19.10 3.39
C GLU A 92 -3.68 -17.92 3.26
N ASN A 93 -4.81 -18.02 3.94
CA ASN A 93 -5.82 -16.96 4.04
C ASN A 93 -5.80 -16.23 5.40
N SER A 94 -4.84 -16.55 6.25
CA SER A 94 -4.62 -15.91 7.54
C SER A 94 -3.14 -15.97 7.91
N VAL A 95 -2.71 -15.05 8.75
CA VAL A 95 -1.33 -14.98 9.25
C VAL A 95 -1.32 -14.66 10.74
N ARG A 96 -0.31 -15.17 11.46
CA ARG A 96 -0.02 -14.76 12.84
C ARG A 96 0.93 -13.56 12.78
N LEU A 97 0.50 -12.42 13.31
CA LEU A 97 1.29 -11.19 13.35
C LEU A 97 1.04 -10.47 14.68
N CYS A 98 2.09 -10.06 15.38
CA CYS A 98 2.02 -9.40 16.70
C CYS A 98 1.14 -10.16 17.70
N GLY A 99 1.20 -11.49 17.71
CA GLY A 99 0.40 -12.35 18.57
C GLY A 99 -1.08 -12.49 18.19
N GLN A 100 -1.55 -11.83 17.12
CA GLN A 100 -2.91 -11.92 16.60
C GLN A 100 -2.94 -12.88 15.39
N ILE A 101 -4.04 -13.61 15.20
CA ILE A 101 -4.32 -14.36 13.97
C ILE A 101 -5.33 -13.51 13.19
N VAL A 102 -4.94 -13.08 12.00
CA VAL A 102 -5.69 -12.11 11.22
C VAL A 102 -5.89 -12.59 9.78
N PRO A 103 -6.97 -12.18 9.11
CA PRO A 103 -7.20 -12.52 7.71
C PRO A 103 -6.09 -11.95 6.83
N MET A 104 -5.74 -12.70 5.78
CA MET A 104 -4.77 -12.31 4.79
C MET A 104 -5.25 -12.66 3.39
N GLY A 105 -5.13 -11.72 2.46
CA GLY A 105 -5.47 -11.92 1.06
C GLY A 105 -5.44 -10.62 0.26
N ASN A 106 -5.21 -10.73 -1.05
CA ASN A 106 -5.20 -9.58 -1.97
C ASN A 106 -6.60 -9.15 -2.44
N ASN A 107 -7.64 -9.84 -1.98
CA ASN A 107 -9.04 -9.57 -2.26
C ASN A 107 -9.83 -9.13 -1.02
N LEU A 108 -9.14 -8.75 0.06
CA LEU A 108 -9.81 -8.28 1.26
C LEU A 108 -10.47 -6.93 1.03
N LEU A 109 -11.71 -6.82 1.47
CA LEU A 109 -12.45 -5.57 1.62
C LEU A 109 -12.56 -5.23 3.10
N PHE A 110 -12.40 -3.95 3.41
CA PHE A 110 -12.53 -3.41 4.75
C PHE A 110 -13.74 -2.49 4.80
N GLU A 111 -14.70 -2.85 5.63
CA GLU A 111 -15.95 -2.11 5.76
C GLU A 111 -15.91 -1.19 7.00
N THR A 112 -16.34 0.04 6.81
CA THR A 112 -16.59 1.03 7.88
C THR A 112 -18.08 1.37 7.93
N ALA A 113 -18.47 2.27 8.84
CA ALA A 113 -19.84 2.76 8.88
C ALA A 113 -20.21 3.57 7.62
N GLU A 114 -19.23 4.21 6.98
CA GLU A 114 -19.45 5.14 5.87
C GLU A 114 -19.07 4.54 4.50
N THR A 115 -18.07 3.66 4.44
CA THR A 115 -17.53 3.21 3.16
C THR A 115 -16.87 1.83 3.25
N THR A 116 -16.70 1.21 2.07
CA THR A 116 -15.91 0.00 1.88
C THR A 116 -14.66 0.31 1.08
N PHE A 117 -13.50 -0.13 1.52
CA PHE A 117 -12.25 0.11 0.82
C PHE A 117 -11.45 -1.15 0.56
N GLY A 118 -10.64 -1.09 -0.48
CA GLY A 118 -9.66 -2.12 -0.84
C GLY A 118 -8.25 -1.55 -0.94
N ILE A 119 -7.26 -2.45 -1.02
CA ILE A 119 -5.85 -2.08 -1.04
C ILE A 119 -5.13 -2.84 -2.15
N GLU A 120 -4.29 -2.13 -2.88
CA GLU A 120 -3.29 -2.70 -3.77
C GLU A 120 -1.92 -2.05 -3.52
N ILE A 121 -0.83 -2.64 -4.01
CA ILE A 121 0.51 -2.18 -3.67
C ILE A 121 1.33 -1.91 -4.94
N CYS A 122 1.67 -0.64 -5.15
CA CYS A 122 2.67 -0.18 -6.14
C CYS A 122 2.44 -0.77 -7.54
N GLU A 123 3.25 -1.76 -7.95
CA GLU A 123 3.19 -2.45 -9.25
C GLU A 123 1.82 -3.02 -9.59
N ASP A 124 0.99 -3.28 -8.60
CA ASP A 124 -0.37 -3.78 -8.81
C ASP A 124 -1.19 -2.84 -9.72
N LEU A 125 -1.00 -1.51 -9.57
CA LEU A 125 -1.64 -0.50 -10.44
C LEU A 125 -1.17 -0.57 -11.91
N TRP A 126 0.10 -0.96 -12.13
CA TRP A 126 0.72 -0.99 -13.47
C TRP A 126 0.37 -2.25 -14.25
N ALA A 127 -0.20 -3.25 -13.59
CA ALA A 127 -0.63 -4.50 -14.21
C ALA A 127 -1.76 -4.26 -15.22
N THR A 128 -1.85 -5.10 -16.24
CA THR A 128 -2.91 -5.03 -17.25
C THR A 128 -4.31 -5.16 -16.64
N VAL A 129 -4.44 -5.98 -15.59
CA VAL A 129 -5.65 -6.11 -14.77
C VAL A 129 -5.24 -5.89 -13.31
N PRO A 130 -5.29 -4.65 -12.82
CA PRO A 130 -4.92 -4.35 -11.44
C PRO A 130 -5.93 -4.95 -10.45
N PRO A 131 -5.50 -5.34 -9.24
CA PRO A 131 -6.38 -5.83 -8.19
C PRO A 131 -7.54 -4.89 -7.87
N SER A 132 -7.32 -3.57 -7.96
CA SER A 132 -8.36 -2.55 -7.77
C SER A 132 -9.57 -2.74 -8.66
N SER A 133 -9.40 -3.27 -9.89
CA SER A 133 -10.54 -3.59 -10.77
C SER A 133 -11.44 -4.67 -10.17
N SER A 134 -10.85 -5.71 -9.60
CA SER A 134 -11.60 -6.79 -8.93
C SER A 134 -12.18 -6.33 -7.60
N LEU A 135 -11.45 -5.52 -6.84
CA LEU A 135 -11.91 -4.95 -5.57
C LEU A 135 -13.13 -4.03 -5.78
N ALA A 136 -13.11 -3.18 -6.81
CA ALA A 136 -14.24 -2.32 -7.17
C ALA A 136 -15.48 -3.13 -7.57
N LEU A 137 -15.31 -4.19 -8.39
CA LEU A 137 -16.41 -5.11 -8.74
C LEU A 137 -16.99 -5.84 -7.53
N GLN A 138 -16.23 -5.97 -6.44
CA GLN A 138 -16.68 -6.56 -5.18
C GLN A 138 -17.27 -5.50 -4.21
N GLY A 139 -17.29 -4.23 -4.58
CA GLY A 139 -17.91 -3.15 -3.82
C GLY A 139 -16.93 -2.22 -3.10
N ALA A 140 -15.63 -2.24 -3.43
CA ALA A 140 -14.72 -1.21 -2.92
C ALA A 140 -15.05 0.15 -3.54
N GLU A 141 -15.33 1.12 -2.69
CA GLU A 141 -15.64 2.51 -3.07
C GLU A 141 -14.36 3.37 -3.04
N ILE A 142 -13.39 2.98 -2.22
CA ILE A 142 -12.09 3.64 -2.11
C ILE A 142 -10.98 2.59 -2.27
N ILE A 143 -9.97 2.93 -3.07
CA ILE A 143 -8.77 2.12 -3.26
C ILE A 143 -7.58 2.86 -2.67
N PHE A 144 -6.82 2.20 -1.81
CA PHE A 144 -5.54 2.69 -1.32
C PHE A 144 -4.39 1.97 -2.02
N ASN A 145 -3.40 2.73 -2.48
CA ASN A 145 -2.18 2.19 -3.06
C ASN A 145 -0.96 2.69 -2.28
N LEU A 146 -0.26 1.75 -1.64
CA LEU A 146 1.01 2.01 -0.96
C LEU A 146 2.15 1.71 -1.93
N SER A 147 2.98 2.71 -2.21
CA SER A 147 3.96 2.62 -3.27
C SER A 147 5.39 2.96 -2.81
N ALA A 148 6.35 2.46 -3.54
CA ALA A 148 7.71 2.98 -3.62
C ALA A 148 8.01 3.13 -5.13
N ASP A 149 7.32 4.09 -5.75
CA ASP A 149 7.42 4.34 -7.17
C ASP A 149 8.59 5.30 -7.43
N ASP A 150 9.54 4.83 -8.22
CA ASP A 150 10.70 5.61 -8.61
C ASP A 150 10.32 6.74 -9.57
N GLU A 151 11.15 7.78 -9.62
CA GLU A 151 10.92 8.93 -10.47
C GLU A 151 11.79 8.84 -11.74
N GLY A 152 11.16 9.04 -12.87
CA GLY A 152 11.80 9.12 -14.18
C GLY A 152 11.30 10.30 -14.99
N ILE A 153 12.05 10.70 -16.02
CA ILE A 153 11.65 11.80 -16.90
C ILE A 153 10.31 11.49 -17.56
N GLY A 154 9.30 12.32 -17.28
CA GLY A 154 7.94 12.17 -17.81
C GLY A 154 7.05 11.14 -17.09
N LYS A 155 7.59 10.36 -16.17
CA LYS A 155 6.86 9.29 -15.47
C LYS A 155 5.73 9.84 -14.60
N HIS A 156 5.92 10.98 -13.94
CA HIS A 156 4.89 11.58 -13.09
C HIS A 156 3.57 11.86 -13.82
N ASN A 157 3.64 12.43 -15.03
CA ASN A 157 2.42 12.69 -15.82
C ASN A 157 1.73 11.39 -16.21
N TYR A 158 2.50 10.37 -16.56
CA TYR A 158 1.97 9.04 -16.85
C TYR A 158 1.29 8.43 -15.61
N LEU A 159 1.94 8.49 -14.45
CA LEU A 159 1.38 8.02 -13.17
C LEU A 159 0.05 8.73 -12.86
N CYS A 160 0.00 10.07 -12.96
CA CYS A 160 -1.23 10.84 -12.75
C CYS A 160 -2.35 10.40 -13.70
N SER A 161 -2.03 10.19 -14.97
CA SER A 161 -3.00 9.71 -15.95
C SER A 161 -3.49 8.30 -15.65
N LEU A 162 -2.60 7.41 -15.20
CA LEU A 162 -2.93 6.03 -14.84
C LEU A 162 -3.86 5.98 -13.63
N ILE A 163 -3.55 6.74 -12.57
CA ILE A 163 -4.40 6.83 -11.37
C ILE A 163 -5.76 7.44 -11.72
N SER A 164 -5.79 8.53 -12.48
CA SER A 164 -7.02 9.18 -12.93
C SER A 164 -7.91 8.20 -13.69
N GLN A 165 -7.34 7.46 -14.65
CA GLN A 165 -8.09 6.46 -15.41
C GLN A 165 -8.58 5.31 -14.56
N GLN A 166 -7.77 4.82 -13.61
CA GLN A 166 -8.17 3.71 -12.74
C GLN A 166 -9.27 4.14 -11.77
N SER A 167 -9.16 5.33 -11.16
CA SER A 167 -10.20 5.92 -10.33
C SER A 167 -11.53 6.07 -11.11
N ALA A 168 -11.48 6.62 -12.33
CA ALA A 168 -12.67 6.78 -13.17
C ALA A 168 -13.26 5.44 -13.63
N ARG A 169 -12.40 4.48 -14.02
CA ARG A 169 -12.85 3.15 -14.47
C ARG A 169 -13.53 2.35 -13.36
N CYS A 170 -13.00 2.46 -12.15
CA CYS A 170 -13.54 1.80 -10.97
C CYS A 170 -14.70 2.57 -10.32
N ILE A 171 -14.97 3.80 -10.77
CA ILE A 171 -15.92 4.74 -10.14
C ILE A 171 -15.62 4.78 -8.64
N SER A 172 -14.41 5.21 -8.28
CA SER A 172 -13.91 5.10 -6.90
C SER A 172 -13.04 6.29 -6.50
N GLY A 173 -12.94 6.52 -5.19
CA GLY A 173 -11.83 7.25 -4.62
C GLY A 173 -10.54 6.45 -4.80
N TYR A 174 -9.43 7.11 -5.16
CA TYR A 174 -8.13 6.46 -5.28
C TYR A 174 -7.07 7.27 -4.53
N VAL A 175 -6.49 6.66 -3.52
CA VAL A 175 -5.50 7.29 -2.63
C VAL A 175 -4.15 6.62 -2.83
N PHE A 176 -3.20 7.37 -3.38
CA PHE A 176 -1.85 6.90 -3.67
C PHE A 176 -0.83 7.57 -2.75
N SER A 177 0.04 6.79 -2.11
CA SER A 177 1.11 7.29 -1.26
C SER A 177 2.41 6.56 -1.58
N SER A 178 3.45 7.31 -1.95
CA SER A 178 4.74 6.77 -2.38
C SER A 178 5.90 7.26 -1.54
N SER A 179 6.96 6.48 -1.52
CA SER A 179 8.26 6.83 -0.92
C SER A 179 8.77 8.17 -1.42
N GLY A 180 9.47 8.89 -0.56
CA GLY A 180 10.04 10.20 -0.84
C GLY A 180 11.45 10.37 -0.29
N PHE A 181 11.77 11.59 0.12
CA PHE A 181 13.04 11.91 0.72
C PHE A 181 13.33 11.04 1.95
N GLY A 182 14.54 10.52 2.03
CA GLY A 182 14.95 9.60 3.10
C GLY A 182 15.02 8.13 2.66
N GLU A 183 14.38 7.74 1.56
CA GLU A 183 14.61 6.44 0.94
C GLU A 183 15.95 6.44 0.20
N SER A 184 16.65 5.30 0.12
CA SER A 184 17.96 5.20 -0.53
C SER A 184 17.85 5.49 -2.03
N THR A 185 18.84 6.22 -2.56
CA THR A 185 18.95 6.59 -3.99
C THR A 185 20.04 5.81 -4.72
N THR A 186 20.42 4.62 -4.24
CA THR A 186 21.48 3.81 -4.86
C THR A 186 21.20 3.56 -6.34
N ASP A 187 19.99 3.10 -6.67
CA ASP A 187 19.59 2.78 -8.04
C ASP A 187 18.49 3.71 -8.57
N VAL A 188 17.70 4.32 -7.70
CA VAL A 188 16.47 5.05 -8.04
C VAL A 188 16.32 6.33 -7.22
N VAL A 189 15.43 7.23 -7.67
CA VAL A 189 15.07 8.46 -6.97
C VAL A 189 13.57 8.44 -6.68
N PHE A 190 13.18 8.87 -5.49
CA PHE A 190 11.79 8.91 -5.06
C PHE A 190 11.31 10.34 -4.85
N ALA A 191 10.15 10.69 -5.40
CA ALA A 191 9.63 12.05 -5.39
C ALA A 191 8.68 12.34 -4.23
N GLY A 192 8.19 11.33 -3.51
CA GLY A 192 7.21 11.52 -2.43
C GLY A 192 5.81 11.86 -2.95
N ASN A 193 5.38 11.21 -4.03
CA ASN A 193 4.05 11.43 -4.58
C ASN A 193 2.95 10.99 -3.59
N GLY A 194 2.13 11.96 -3.14
CA GLY A 194 0.85 11.71 -2.50
C GLY A 194 -0.25 12.27 -3.39
N LEU A 195 -1.22 11.44 -3.78
CA LEU A 195 -2.27 11.80 -4.72
C LEU A 195 -3.62 11.27 -4.23
N ILE A 196 -4.65 12.11 -4.27
CA ILE A 196 -6.03 11.71 -3.97
C ILE A 196 -6.88 12.04 -5.18
N TYR A 197 -7.52 11.03 -5.74
CA TYR A 197 -8.45 11.15 -6.86
C TYR A 197 -9.83 10.65 -6.46
N GLU A 198 -10.85 11.21 -7.09
CA GLU A 198 -12.24 10.73 -7.01
C GLU A 198 -12.81 10.71 -8.42
N ASN A 199 -13.31 9.57 -8.85
CA ASN A 199 -13.96 9.39 -10.15
C ASN A 199 -13.17 10.04 -11.31
N GLY A 200 -11.83 9.92 -11.27
CA GLY A 200 -10.91 10.46 -12.27
C GLY A 200 -10.43 11.89 -12.04
N TYR A 201 -11.02 12.63 -11.10
CA TYR A 201 -10.63 14.02 -10.80
C TYR A 201 -9.62 14.07 -9.67
N LEU A 202 -8.56 14.86 -9.84
CA LEU A 202 -7.57 15.12 -8.80
C LEU A 202 -8.17 16.02 -7.72
N LEU A 203 -8.23 15.53 -6.48
CA LEU A 203 -8.70 16.29 -5.32
C LEU A 203 -7.55 16.94 -4.55
N ALA A 204 -6.44 16.21 -4.33
CA ALA A 204 -5.28 16.71 -3.62
C ALA A 204 -3.99 16.04 -4.09
N ARG A 205 -2.87 16.75 -3.95
CA ARG A 205 -1.54 16.22 -4.21
C ARG A 205 -0.51 16.82 -3.25
N SER A 206 0.54 16.03 -2.96
CA SER A 206 1.73 16.51 -2.26
C SER A 206 2.66 17.29 -3.19
N GLU A 207 3.58 18.07 -2.59
CA GLU A 207 4.72 18.62 -3.30
C GLU A 207 5.77 17.53 -3.54
N ARG A 208 6.28 17.45 -4.75
CA ARG A 208 7.32 16.47 -5.13
C ARG A 208 8.69 16.95 -4.70
N PHE A 209 9.55 15.98 -4.35
CA PHE A 209 10.92 16.24 -3.89
C PHE A 209 11.02 17.14 -2.66
N CYS A 210 9.96 17.21 -1.86
CA CYS A 210 9.97 17.91 -0.59
C CYS A 210 10.82 17.13 0.42
N MET A 211 11.68 17.87 1.15
CA MET A 211 12.55 17.27 2.19
C MET A 211 11.87 17.22 3.56
N GLU A 212 10.70 17.85 3.67
CA GLU A 212 9.95 17.91 4.91
C GLU A 212 8.75 16.97 4.91
N GLU A 213 8.22 16.68 6.08
CA GLU A 213 7.03 15.89 6.23
C GLU A 213 5.83 16.59 5.60
N GLN A 214 5.01 15.83 4.89
CA GLN A 214 3.79 16.35 4.28
C GLN A 214 2.59 15.50 4.69
N LEU A 215 1.49 16.17 4.98
CA LEU A 215 0.19 15.55 5.18
C LEU A 215 -0.80 16.16 4.20
N ILE A 216 -1.39 15.36 3.32
CA ILE A 216 -2.49 15.79 2.47
C ILE A 216 -3.80 15.20 2.99
N ILE A 217 -4.82 16.03 3.06
CA ILE A 217 -6.15 15.66 3.56
C ILE A 217 -7.18 16.13 2.53
N ASN A 218 -8.15 15.27 2.24
CA ASN A 218 -9.32 15.64 1.45
C ASN A 218 -10.52 14.75 1.83
N GLU A 219 -11.70 15.20 1.47
CA GLU A 219 -12.95 14.45 1.55
C GLU A 219 -13.21 13.75 0.22
N ILE A 220 -13.80 12.55 0.27
CA ILE A 220 -14.26 11.78 -0.89
C ILE A 220 -15.78 11.64 -0.76
N ASP A 221 -16.51 12.04 -1.80
CA ASP A 221 -17.98 11.95 -1.85
C ASP A 221 -18.41 10.51 -2.20
N VAL A 222 -18.56 9.70 -1.17
CA VAL A 222 -18.97 8.29 -1.31
C VAL A 222 -20.41 8.16 -1.83
N GLU A 223 -21.29 9.14 -1.57
CA GLU A 223 -22.65 9.14 -2.10
C GLU A 223 -22.63 9.35 -3.63
N CYS A 224 -21.77 10.23 -4.11
CA CYS A 224 -21.56 10.42 -5.55
C CYS A 224 -20.98 9.16 -6.23
N ILE A 225 -20.10 8.43 -5.53
CA ILE A 225 -19.54 7.15 -6.03
C ILE A 225 -20.61 6.07 -6.16
N ARG A 226 -21.61 6.06 -5.27
CA ARG A 226 -22.71 5.08 -5.25
C ARG A 226 -23.84 5.39 -6.24
N ALA A 227 -23.93 6.63 -6.71
CA ALA A 227 -25.03 7.09 -7.57
C ALA A 227 -24.85 6.66 -9.03
#